data_f9590e8c10c926d9adb8b3ed98a2409f
#
_entry.id   f9590e8c10c926d9adb8b3ed98a2409f
#
_cell.length_a   1.000
_cell.length_b   1.000
_cell.length_c   1.000
_cell.angle_alpha   90.00
_cell.angle_beta   90.00
_cell.angle_gamma   90.00
#
_symmetry.space_group_name_H-M   'P 1'
#
loop_
_entity.id
_entity.type
_entity.pdbx_description
1 polymer ?
#
loop_
_entity_poly.entity_id
_entity_poly.type
_entity_poly.pdbx_seq_one_letter_code
_entity_poly.pdbx_strand_id
1 'polypeptide(L)'
;MDFSFGIITDGSSDHNISLMIDSIERMNIPNYEIIIIGNSAISRKNTTVVPFAEEVLQMWITHKKNLITKNAKYENIVYLHDYIFFDEYWYQGFLIHGNDFNVCMTKIINLDGSRFRDWVLWPHNNNDMDALTHPSLQCLIPYEVRNLSKYMYISGSYWVAKKTLMEEFPLDESLVWGQGEDVEWSLRVRDKFDFSMNELSSVRLLKYKPAVFYPPDENTLELLKKFGNDKEELEVL
;
A
#
# COMPACT_ATOMS: atom_id res chain seq x y z
N MET A 1 16.40 9.09 6.97
CA MET A 1 15.17 8.27 7.11
C MET A 1 15.53 6.86 6.69
N ASP A 2 15.21 5.87 7.50
CA ASP A 2 15.62 4.47 7.33
C ASP A 2 14.40 3.61 6.98
N PHE A 3 14.59 2.55 6.18
CA PHE A 3 13.49 1.75 5.66
C PHE A 3 13.78 0.25 5.69
N SER A 4 12.75 -0.54 6.04
CA SER A 4 12.68 -1.98 5.79
C SER A 4 11.76 -2.22 4.60
N PHE A 5 12.29 -2.70 3.47
CA PHE A 5 11.52 -3.06 2.28
C PHE A 5 11.11 -4.52 2.37
N GLY A 6 9.82 -4.77 2.55
CA GLY A 6 9.27 -6.12 2.68
C GLY A 6 8.58 -6.57 1.40
N ILE A 7 9.13 -7.57 0.74
CA ILE A 7 8.64 -8.14 -0.52
C ILE A 7 7.97 -9.47 -0.23
N ILE A 8 6.73 -9.65 -0.67
CA ILE A 8 6.08 -10.97 -0.66
C ILE A 8 6.11 -11.57 -2.07
N THR A 9 6.43 -12.86 -2.16
CA THR A 9 6.48 -13.61 -3.42
C THR A 9 5.97 -15.05 -3.26
N ASP A 10 5.52 -15.64 -4.35
CA ASP A 10 5.22 -17.07 -4.47
C ASP A 10 6.43 -17.90 -4.97
N GLY A 11 7.54 -17.24 -5.25
CA GLY A 11 8.77 -17.84 -5.75
C GLY A 11 8.92 -17.88 -7.28
N SER A 12 7.93 -17.37 -8.02
CA SER A 12 7.96 -17.37 -9.49
C SER A 12 8.63 -16.14 -10.12
N SER A 13 9.03 -15.14 -9.32
CA SER A 13 9.30 -13.77 -9.76
C SER A 13 10.72 -13.25 -9.45
N ASP A 14 11.73 -14.11 -9.30
CA ASP A 14 13.10 -13.68 -8.93
C ASP A 14 13.68 -12.64 -9.90
N HIS A 15 13.33 -12.68 -11.19
CA HIS A 15 13.74 -11.66 -12.15
C HIS A 15 13.16 -10.28 -11.76
N ASN A 16 11.88 -10.18 -11.47
CA ASN A 16 11.25 -8.94 -11.04
C ASN A 16 11.83 -8.45 -9.72
N ILE A 17 12.03 -9.37 -8.77
CA ILE A 17 12.64 -9.05 -7.45
C ILE A 17 14.04 -8.45 -7.67
N SER A 18 14.84 -8.99 -8.60
CA SER A 18 16.16 -8.40 -8.92
C SER A 18 16.02 -6.97 -9.44
N LEU A 19 15.09 -6.68 -10.35
CA LEU A 19 14.82 -5.33 -10.84
C LEU A 19 14.36 -4.38 -9.74
N MET A 20 13.52 -4.87 -8.82
CA MET A 20 13.08 -4.11 -7.65
C MET A 20 14.26 -3.74 -6.76
N ILE A 21 15.13 -4.70 -6.43
CA ILE A 21 16.33 -4.48 -5.63
C ILE A 21 17.25 -3.46 -6.32
N ASP A 22 17.50 -3.61 -7.61
CA ASP A 22 18.30 -2.65 -8.38
C ASP A 22 17.71 -1.22 -8.31
N SER A 23 16.37 -1.08 -8.27
CA SER A 23 15.72 0.22 -8.14
C SER A 23 15.88 0.79 -6.72
N ILE A 24 15.85 -0.03 -5.68
CA ILE A 24 16.09 0.37 -4.29
C ILE A 24 17.55 0.80 -4.11
N GLU A 25 18.50 0.01 -4.60
CA GLU A 25 19.94 0.30 -4.48
C GLU A 25 20.33 1.63 -5.15
N ARG A 26 19.73 1.95 -6.31
CA ARG A 26 19.95 3.21 -7.04
C ARG A 26 19.53 4.45 -6.27
N MET A 27 18.59 4.36 -5.34
CA MET A 27 18.14 5.51 -4.53
C MET A 27 19.18 5.97 -3.50
N ASN A 28 20.26 5.19 -3.27
CA ASN A 28 21.34 5.50 -2.32
C ASN A 28 20.82 5.83 -0.91
N ILE A 29 19.84 5.06 -0.42
CA ILE A 29 19.31 5.19 0.94
C ILE A 29 20.41 4.81 1.94
N PRO A 30 20.77 5.68 2.91
CA PRO A 30 21.90 5.41 3.80
C PRO A 30 21.73 4.13 4.64
N ASN A 31 20.55 3.92 5.17
CA ASN A 31 20.23 2.76 5.98
C ASN A 31 18.92 2.11 5.47
N TYR A 32 19.06 0.90 4.98
CA TYR A 32 17.93 0.08 4.56
C TYR A 32 18.23 -1.40 4.69
N GLU A 33 17.19 -2.19 4.68
CA GLU A 33 17.23 -3.63 4.49
C GLU A 33 16.11 -4.06 3.54
N ILE A 34 16.24 -5.26 3.00
CA ILE A 34 15.23 -5.91 2.15
C ILE A 34 14.90 -7.26 2.77
N ILE A 35 13.63 -7.53 2.98
CA ILE A 35 13.10 -8.76 3.55
C ILE A 35 12.20 -9.39 2.48
N ILE A 36 12.53 -10.59 2.03
CA ILE A 36 11.73 -11.34 1.06
C ILE A 36 11.04 -12.47 1.81
N ILE A 37 9.71 -12.46 1.85
CA ILE A 37 8.91 -13.54 2.40
C ILE A 37 8.37 -14.41 1.28
N GLY A 38 8.89 -15.63 1.18
CA GLY A 38 8.58 -16.58 0.11
C GLY A 38 9.81 -17.37 -0.31
N ASN A 39 9.64 -18.24 -1.29
CA ASN A 39 10.75 -19.00 -1.85
C ASN A 39 11.46 -18.15 -2.93
N SER A 40 12.72 -17.80 -2.69
CA SER A 40 13.53 -17.00 -3.61
C SER A 40 15.00 -17.42 -3.54
N ALA A 41 15.66 -17.47 -4.68
CA ALA A 41 17.10 -17.73 -4.77
C ALA A 41 17.95 -16.45 -4.70
N ILE A 42 17.33 -15.29 -4.47
CA ILE A 42 18.01 -14.00 -4.39
C ILE A 42 19.02 -13.99 -3.23
N SER A 43 20.25 -13.60 -3.56
CA SER A 43 21.33 -13.36 -2.58
C SER A 43 21.99 -12.03 -2.89
N ARG A 44 21.67 -10.99 -2.12
CA ARG A 44 22.17 -9.62 -2.27
C ARG A 44 22.54 -9.04 -0.91
N LYS A 45 23.38 -8.00 -0.93
CA LYS A 45 23.70 -7.22 0.28
C LYS A 45 22.42 -6.63 0.87
N ASN A 46 22.34 -6.56 2.19
CA ASN A 46 21.18 -6.03 2.93
C ASN A 46 19.86 -6.78 2.64
N THR A 47 19.91 -7.99 2.10
CA THR A 47 18.73 -8.79 1.77
C THR A 47 18.67 -10.05 2.61
N THR A 48 17.52 -10.32 3.20
CA THR A 48 17.21 -11.55 3.95
C THR A 48 16.02 -12.23 3.27
N VAL A 49 16.16 -13.51 2.96
CA VAL A 49 15.05 -14.35 2.49
C VAL A 49 14.54 -15.17 3.67
N VAL A 50 13.25 -15.08 3.93
CA VAL A 50 12.52 -15.88 4.89
C VAL A 50 11.65 -16.86 4.12
N PRO A 51 12.01 -18.16 4.09
CA PRO A 51 11.25 -19.17 3.36
C PRO A 51 9.80 -19.25 3.85
N PHE A 52 8.87 -19.48 2.93
CA PHE A 52 7.47 -19.62 3.23
C PHE A 52 6.88 -20.82 2.48
N ALA A 53 6.20 -21.71 3.21
CA ALA A 53 5.56 -22.89 2.65
C ALA A 53 4.16 -22.54 2.14
N GLU A 54 4.01 -22.39 0.82
CA GLU A 54 2.73 -22.02 0.20
C GLU A 54 1.64 -23.09 0.34
N GLU A 55 2.01 -24.33 0.57
CA GLU A 55 1.09 -25.45 0.78
C GLU A 55 0.35 -25.39 2.13
N VAL A 56 0.81 -24.58 3.09
CA VAL A 56 0.11 -24.40 4.38
C VAL A 56 -1.22 -23.70 4.17
N LEU A 57 -1.19 -22.59 3.45
CA LEU A 57 -2.36 -21.86 2.96
C LEU A 57 -1.96 -21.06 1.72
N GLN A 58 -2.48 -21.45 0.58
CA GLN A 58 -2.14 -20.80 -0.67
C GLN A 58 -2.54 -19.31 -0.67
N MET A 59 -1.64 -18.45 -1.20
CA MET A 59 -1.86 -17.00 -1.28
C MET A 59 -2.11 -16.32 0.08
N TRP A 60 -1.45 -16.79 1.13
CA TRP A 60 -1.58 -16.24 2.48
C TRP A 60 -0.79 -14.94 2.65
N ILE A 61 -1.20 -13.93 1.92
CA ILE A 61 -0.50 -12.64 1.83
C ILE A 61 -0.51 -11.86 3.15
N THR A 62 -1.56 -11.98 3.95
CA THR A 62 -1.69 -11.31 5.25
C THR A 62 -0.63 -11.81 6.22
N HIS A 63 -0.47 -13.12 6.35
CA HIS A 63 0.58 -13.71 7.18
C HIS A 63 1.98 -13.35 6.69
N LYS A 64 2.23 -13.40 5.38
CA LYS A 64 3.52 -12.96 4.81
C LYS A 64 3.83 -11.50 5.16
N LYS A 65 2.86 -10.60 5.07
CA LYS A 65 3.03 -9.19 5.43
C LYS A 65 3.25 -9.00 6.94
N ASN A 66 2.58 -9.76 7.79
CA ASN A 66 2.84 -9.75 9.24
C ASN A 66 4.23 -10.30 9.57
N LEU A 67 4.73 -11.29 8.81
CA LEU A 67 6.12 -11.75 8.94
C LEU A 67 7.13 -10.66 8.52
N ILE A 68 6.81 -9.79 7.53
CA ILE A 68 7.64 -8.62 7.23
C ILE A 68 7.74 -7.73 8.47
N THR A 69 6.60 -7.36 9.08
CA THR A 69 6.58 -6.55 10.31
C THR A 69 7.48 -7.14 11.39
N LYS A 70 7.33 -8.44 11.65
CA LYS A 70 8.07 -9.16 12.68
C LYS A 70 9.60 -9.16 12.44
N ASN A 71 10.03 -9.22 11.18
CA ASN A 71 11.43 -9.28 10.80
C ASN A 71 12.06 -7.91 10.53
N ALA A 72 11.25 -6.85 10.37
CA ALA A 72 11.73 -5.51 10.07
C ALA A 72 12.57 -4.92 11.20
N LYS A 73 13.71 -4.34 10.82
CA LYS A 73 14.63 -3.64 11.74
C LYS A 73 14.25 -2.17 11.90
N TYR A 74 13.80 -1.54 10.84
CA TYR A 74 13.53 -0.10 10.83
C TYR A 74 12.05 0.22 11.03
N GLU A 75 11.78 1.42 11.55
CA GLU A 75 10.43 1.88 11.86
C GLU A 75 9.56 2.10 10.63
N ASN A 76 10.15 2.55 9.50
CA ASN A 76 9.39 2.70 8.27
C ASN A 76 9.45 1.39 7.48
N ILE A 77 8.32 0.72 7.36
CA ILE A 77 8.19 -0.51 6.57
C ILE A 77 7.50 -0.19 5.25
N VAL A 78 8.09 -0.63 4.16
CA VAL A 78 7.53 -0.56 2.81
C VAL A 78 7.04 -1.95 2.43
N TYR A 79 5.72 -2.15 2.38
CA TYR A 79 5.13 -3.43 1.98
C TYR A 79 4.97 -3.50 0.47
N LEU A 80 5.43 -4.59 -0.14
CA LEU A 80 5.56 -4.74 -1.57
C LEU A 80 5.10 -6.13 -2.05
N HIS A 81 4.37 -6.16 -3.15
CA HIS A 81 4.33 -7.35 -4.00
C HIS A 81 5.54 -7.37 -4.95
N ASP A 82 5.89 -8.53 -5.47
CA ASP A 82 7.05 -8.82 -6.31
C ASP A 82 6.99 -8.27 -7.75
N TYR A 83 6.29 -7.16 -7.95
CA TYR A 83 6.15 -6.45 -9.24
C TYR A 83 6.17 -4.93 -9.10
N ILE A 84 6.73 -4.41 -8.02
CA ILE A 84 6.84 -2.97 -7.75
C ILE A 84 8.24 -2.48 -8.08
N PHE A 85 8.35 -1.39 -8.83
CA PHE A 85 9.61 -0.77 -9.20
C PHE A 85 9.61 0.69 -8.70
N PHE A 86 10.71 1.12 -8.08
CA PHE A 86 10.82 2.47 -7.51
C PHE A 86 11.34 3.46 -8.55
N ASP A 87 10.67 4.62 -8.66
CA ASP A 87 11.21 5.75 -9.39
C ASP A 87 12.41 6.34 -8.65
N GLU A 88 13.37 6.91 -9.38
CA GLU A 88 14.66 7.35 -8.84
C GLU A 88 14.55 8.40 -7.71
N TYR A 89 13.50 9.22 -7.72
CA TYR A 89 13.26 10.27 -6.73
C TYR A 89 12.37 9.84 -5.55
N TRP A 90 12.03 8.56 -5.45
CA TRP A 90 11.16 8.06 -4.38
C TRP A 90 11.67 8.43 -2.98
N TYR A 91 12.96 8.19 -2.72
CA TYR A 91 13.57 8.50 -1.43
C TYR A 91 13.65 10.00 -1.16
N GLN A 92 14.01 10.81 -2.17
CA GLN A 92 14.02 12.26 -2.07
C GLN A 92 12.62 12.82 -1.75
N GLY A 93 11.59 12.24 -2.35
CA GLY A 93 10.22 12.59 -2.05
C GLY A 93 9.88 12.36 -0.58
N PHE A 94 10.33 11.26 0.03
CA PHE A 94 10.16 11.02 1.46
C PHE A 94 10.97 11.96 2.34
N LEU A 95 12.19 12.35 1.93
CA LEU A 95 12.98 13.33 2.67
C LEU A 95 12.29 14.70 2.74
N ILE A 96 11.59 15.10 1.67
CA ILE A 96 10.83 16.35 1.61
C ILE A 96 9.49 16.22 2.35
N HIS A 97 8.79 15.10 2.17
CA HIS A 97 7.50 14.83 2.83
C HIS A 97 7.64 14.78 4.35
N GLY A 98 8.76 14.28 4.85
CA GLY A 98 9.01 14.11 6.27
C GLY A 98 8.61 12.73 6.79
N ASN A 99 8.81 12.52 8.11
CA ASN A 99 8.61 11.24 8.79
C ASN A 99 7.41 11.23 9.73
N ASP A 100 6.60 12.29 9.69
CA ASP A 100 5.41 12.44 10.52
C ASP A 100 4.17 11.86 9.81
N PHE A 101 4.09 10.54 9.80
CA PHE A 101 2.96 9.77 9.30
C PHE A 101 2.88 8.43 10.02
N ASN A 102 1.70 7.87 10.13
CA ASN A 102 1.45 6.48 10.57
C ASN A 102 1.42 5.53 9.36
N VAL A 103 0.64 5.90 8.35
CA VAL A 103 0.54 5.21 7.06
C VAL A 103 0.70 6.24 5.95
N CYS A 104 1.52 5.91 4.96
CA CYS A 104 1.78 6.80 3.83
C CYS A 104 1.59 6.06 2.51
N MET A 105 0.71 6.60 1.67
CA MET A 105 0.54 6.21 0.28
C MET A 105 1.44 7.07 -0.60
N THR A 106 1.85 6.54 -1.74
CA THR A 106 2.52 7.29 -2.80
C THR A 106 1.88 7.00 -4.14
N LYS A 107 2.26 7.70 -5.19
CA LYS A 107 1.76 7.41 -6.54
C LYS A 107 2.11 5.97 -6.95
N ILE A 108 1.14 5.24 -7.46
CA ILE A 108 1.31 3.91 -8.07
C ILE A 108 0.92 4.02 -9.53
N ILE A 109 1.88 3.84 -10.43
CA ILE A 109 1.71 4.13 -11.85
C ILE A 109 1.93 2.85 -12.67
N ASN A 110 1.02 2.57 -13.59
CA ASN A 110 1.19 1.55 -14.62
C ASN A 110 2.26 1.95 -15.63
N LEU A 111 2.75 1.00 -16.42
CA LEU A 111 3.73 1.27 -17.48
C LEU A 111 3.21 2.22 -18.57
N ASP A 112 1.90 2.32 -18.75
CA ASP A 112 1.26 3.26 -19.69
C ASP A 112 1.04 4.66 -19.10
N GLY A 113 1.46 4.90 -17.85
CA GLY A 113 1.28 6.16 -17.13
C GLY A 113 -0.05 6.31 -16.39
N SER A 114 -0.97 5.36 -16.49
CA SER A 114 -2.22 5.40 -15.75
C SER A 114 -2.02 5.12 -14.26
N ARG A 115 -2.87 5.69 -13.41
CA ARG A 115 -2.85 5.46 -11.95
C ARG A 115 -3.39 4.07 -11.61
N PHE A 116 -2.88 3.51 -10.50
CA PHE A 116 -3.37 2.25 -9.96
C PHE A 116 -3.58 2.34 -8.45
N ARG A 117 -4.82 2.41 -7.99
CA ARG A 117 -5.27 2.27 -6.58
C ARG A 117 -4.36 2.94 -5.54
N ASP A 118 -3.84 4.12 -5.83
CA ASP A 118 -2.88 4.82 -4.97
C ASP A 118 -3.53 5.77 -3.95
N TRP A 119 -4.64 6.42 -4.32
CA TRP A 119 -5.38 7.31 -3.45
C TRP A 119 -6.87 7.13 -3.72
N VAL A 120 -7.44 6.06 -3.15
CA VAL A 120 -8.81 5.61 -3.42
C VAL A 120 -9.68 5.83 -2.21
N LEU A 121 -10.79 6.51 -2.42
CA LEU A 121 -11.83 6.70 -1.44
C LEU A 121 -12.63 5.40 -1.24
N TRP A 122 -12.87 5.04 0.03
CA TRP A 122 -13.73 3.97 0.46
C TRP A 122 -14.60 4.42 1.63
N PRO A 123 -15.70 5.15 1.39
CA PRO A 123 -16.52 5.74 2.45
C PRO A 123 -17.40 4.73 3.22
N HIS A 124 -17.52 3.51 2.69
CA HIS A 124 -18.37 2.49 3.26
C HIS A 124 -17.79 1.85 4.53
N ASN A 125 -18.66 1.33 5.38
CA ASN A 125 -18.29 0.69 6.66
C ASN A 125 -18.09 -0.82 6.55
N ASN A 126 -18.18 -1.39 5.36
CA ASN A 126 -17.96 -2.82 5.08
C ASN A 126 -17.06 -3.00 3.85
N ASN A 127 -16.50 -4.19 3.70
CA ASN A 127 -15.65 -4.57 2.57
C ASN A 127 -16.39 -5.43 1.52
N ASP A 128 -17.70 -5.62 1.67
CA ASP A 128 -18.53 -6.37 0.73
C ASP A 128 -18.92 -5.47 -0.46
N MET A 129 -18.29 -5.69 -1.60
CA MET A 129 -18.53 -4.92 -2.83
C MET A 129 -19.97 -5.03 -3.33
N ASP A 130 -20.63 -6.17 -3.11
CA ASP A 130 -22.00 -6.41 -3.59
C ASP A 130 -23.05 -5.73 -2.71
N ALA A 131 -22.68 -5.40 -1.47
CA ALA A 131 -23.55 -4.74 -0.50
C ALA A 131 -23.43 -3.19 -0.50
N LEU A 132 -22.65 -2.60 -1.41
CA LEU A 132 -22.42 -1.16 -1.42
C LEU A 132 -23.61 -0.38 -1.95
N THR A 133 -24.08 0.57 -1.18
CA THR A 133 -25.21 1.44 -1.56
C THR A 133 -24.83 2.47 -2.61
N HIS A 134 -23.57 2.92 -2.64
CA HIS A 134 -23.07 3.95 -3.55
C HIS A 134 -21.71 3.57 -4.16
N PRO A 135 -21.65 2.56 -5.07
CA PRO A 135 -20.37 2.12 -5.67
C PRO A 135 -19.59 3.23 -6.39
N SER A 136 -20.28 4.27 -6.90
CA SER A 136 -19.66 5.42 -7.57
C SER A 136 -18.75 6.25 -6.66
N LEU A 137 -18.92 6.16 -5.34
CA LEU A 137 -18.06 6.84 -4.37
C LEU A 137 -16.69 6.16 -4.18
N GLN A 138 -16.51 4.96 -4.71
CA GLN A 138 -15.22 4.30 -4.76
C GLN A 138 -14.44 4.80 -5.96
N CYS A 139 -13.61 5.80 -5.76
CA CYS A 139 -12.93 6.46 -6.86
C CYS A 139 -11.50 6.88 -6.50
N LEU A 140 -10.67 7.00 -7.54
CA LEU A 140 -9.35 7.61 -7.46
C LEU A 140 -9.53 9.12 -7.34
N ILE A 141 -9.34 9.69 -6.16
CA ILE A 141 -9.48 11.13 -5.97
C ILE A 141 -8.16 11.88 -6.25
N PRO A 142 -8.23 13.20 -6.52
CA PRO A 142 -7.04 14.02 -6.68
C PRO A 142 -6.14 14.00 -5.44
N TYR A 143 -4.83 14.02 -5.64
CA TYR A 143 -3.87 13.88 -4.54
C TYR A 143 -3.91 15.04 -3.53
N GLU A 144 -4.33 16.21 -3.96
CA GLU A 144 -4.52 17.40 -3.11
C GLU A 144 -5.71 17.29 -2.15
N VAL A 145 -6.65 16.36 -2.38
CA VAL A 145 -7.79 16.14 -1.49
C VAL A 145 -7.31 15.38 -0.25
N ARG A 146 -7.23 16.08 0.88
CA ARG A 146 -6.72 15.55 2.18
C ARG A 146 -7.78 15.46 3.26
N ASN A 147 -8.87 16.21 3.14
CA ASN A 147 -9.96 16.23 4.13
C ASN A 147 -10.74 14.91 4.22
N LEU A 148 -10.55 14.00 3.26
CA LEU A 148 -11.14 12.67 3.22
C LEU A 148 -10.12 11.55 3.59
N SER A 149 -8.96 11.91 4.12
CA SER A 149 -7.84 10.96 4.36
C SER A 149 -8.25 9.76 5.22
N LYS A 150 -9.11 9.92 6.22
CA LYS A 150 -9.61 8.82 7.04
C LYS A 150 -10.43 7.77 6.27
N TYR A 151 -11.02 8.14 5.15
CA TYR A 151 -11.83 7.25 4.31
C TYR A 151 -11.06 6.60 3.16
N MET A 152 -9.76 6.79 3.11
CA MET A 152 -8.91 6.09 2.14
C MET A 152 -8.68 4.65 2.59
N TYR A 153 -8.28 3.80 1.64
CA TYR A 153 -7.74 2.50 1.99
C TYR A 153 -6.35 2.31 1.35
N ILE A 154 -5.52 1.48 1.98
CA ILE A 154 -4.22 1.14 1.44
C ILE A 154 -4.37 0.27 0.19
N SER A 155 -3.49 0.45 -0.79
CA SER A 155 -3.39 -0.51 -1.89
C SER A 155 -2.68 -1.78 -1.39
N GLY A 156 -3.33 -2.92 -1.43
CA GLY A 156 -2.71 -4.20 -1.02
C GLY A 156 -1.39 -4.52 -1.74
N SER A 157 -1.13 -3.89 -2.88
CA SER A 157 0.09 -4.07 -3.66
C SER A 157 1.31 -3.35 -3.11
N TYR A 158 1.11 -2.17 -2.51
CA TYR A 158 2.18 -1.29 -2.04
C TYR A 158 1.64 -0.23 -1.07
N TRP A 159 2.26 -0.09 0.09
CA TRP A 159 2.09 1.04 1.02
C TRP A 159 3.30 1.15 1.96
N VAL A 160 3.40 2.27 2.68
CA VAL A 160 4.41 2.48 3.73
C VAL A 160 3.69 2.68 5.06
N ALA A 161 4.17 2.02 6.12
CA ALA A 161 3.62 2.18 7.46
C ALA A 161 4.69 2.12 8.54
N LYS A 162 4.38 2.67 9.72
CA LYS A 162 5.22 2.50 10.90
C LYS A 162 5.17 1.07 11.41
N LYS A 163 6.32 0.54 11.80
CA LYS A 163 6.43 -0.80 12.40
C LYS A 163 5.58 -0.91 13.66
N THR A 164 5.71 0.05 14.57
CA THR A 164 4.95 0.10 15.82
C THR A 164 3.44 0.05 15.59
N LEU A 165 2.95 0.76 14.55
CA LEU A 165 1.55 0.69 14.18
C LEU A 165 1.14 -0.71 13.69
N MET A 166 1.95 -1.32 12.83
CA MET A 166 1.63 -2.64 12.27
C MET A 166 1.77 -3.77 13.30
N GLU A 167 2.58 -3.58 14.35
CA GLU A 167 2.62 -4.47 15.52
C GLU A 167 1.36 -4.36 16.38
N GLU A 168 0.80 -3.15 16.53
CA GLU A 168 -0.44 -2.91 17.27
C GLU A 168 -1.68 -3.35 16.49
N PHE A 169 -1.70 -3.13 15.18
CA PHE A 169 -2.81 -3.45 14.27
C PHE A 169 -2.34 -4.36 13.12
N PRO A 170 -2.01 -5.63 13.37
CA PRO A 170 -1.60 -6.55 12.31
C PRO A 170 -2.75 -6.81 11.32
N LEU A 171 -2.40 -7.26 10.12
CA LEU A 171 -3.39 -7.76 9.15
C LEU A 171 -4.09 -9.00 9.70
N ASP A 172 -5.37 -9.18 9.37
CA ASP A 172 -6.14 -10.36 9.76
C ASP A 172 -5.68 -11.58 8.96
N GLU A 173 -5.01 -12.51 9.62
CA GLU A 173 -4.46 -13.73 9.00
C GLU A 173 -5.53 -14.76 8.60
N SER A 174 -6.79 -14.54 8.94
CA SER A 174 -7.89 -15.36 8.41
C SER A 174 -8.18 -15.06 6.93
N LEU A 175 -7.70 -13.90 6.41
CA LEU A 175 -7.91 -13.46 5.04
C LEU A 175 -6.71 -13.82 4.15
N VAL A 176 -7.02 -14.24 2.91
CA VAL A 176 -6.05 -14.51 1.85
C VAL A 176 -6.23 -13.54 0.68
N TRP A 177 -5.38 -13.64 -0.33
CA TRP A 177 -5.48 -12.81 -1.52
C TRP A 177 -6.88 -12.83 -2.14
N GLY A 178 -7.39 -11.66 -2.49
CA GLY A 178 -8.71 -11.48 -3.11
C GLY A 178 -9.86 -11.36 -2.13
N GLN A 179 -9.63 -11.43 -0.82
CA GLN A 179 -10.66 -11.29 0.21
C GLN A 179 -10.72 -9.88 0.83
N GLY A 180 -10.06 -8.88 0.20
CA GLY A 180 -10.14 -7.48 0.61
C GLY A 180 -9.43 -7.17 1.93
N GLU A 181 -8.29 -7.81 2.17
CA GLU A 181 -7.48 -7.63 3.38
C GLU A 181 -7.01 -6.18 3.59
N ASP A 182 -6.78 -5.48 2.49
CA ASP A 182 -6.39 -4.08 2.46
C ASP A 182 -7.54 -3.15 2.87
N VAL A 183 -8.73 -3.44 2.38
CA VAL A 183 -9.96 -2.71 2.76
C VAL A 183 -10.32 -3.01 4.22
N GLU A 184 -10.36 -4.30 4.63
CA GLU A 184 -10.65 -4.70 6.01
C GLU A 184 -9.75 -3.97 7.01
N TRP A 185 -8.43 -4.05 6.77
CA TRP A 185 -7.48 -3.40 7.66
C TRP A 185 -7.69 -1.88 7.72
N SER A 186 -7.91 -1.24 6.57
CA SER A 186 -8.14 0.20 6.50
C SER A 186 -9.41 0.63 7.23
N LEU A 187 -10.49 -0.15 7.13
CA LEU A 187 -11.73 0.08 7.87
C LEU A 187 -11.51 0.00 9.39
N ARG A 188 -10.78 -1.00 9.83
CA ARG A 188 -10.52 -1.27 11.25
C ARG A 188 -9.69 -0.18 11.93
N VAL A 189 -8.84 0.52 11.17
CA VAL A 189 -7.93 1.54 11.73
C VAL A 189 -8.33 2.99 11.43
N ARG A 190 -9.35 3.23 10.58
CA ARG A 190 -9.71 4.57 10.08
C ARG A 190 -10.01 5.62 11.16
N ASP A 191 -10.50 5.19 12.32
CA ASP A 191 -10.81 6.08 13.44
C ASP A 191 -9.62 6.29 14.39
N LYS A 192 -8.47 5.69 14.11
CA LYS A 192 -7.26 5.79 14.92
C LYS A 192 -6.30 6.85 14.41
N PHE A 193 -6.19 7.00 13.09
CA PHE A 193 -5.30 7.95 12.44
C PHE A 193 -5.71 8.19 10.98
N ASP A 194 -5.29 9.33 10.44
CA ASP A 194 -5.45 9.65 9.03
C ASP A 194 -4.36 9.00 8.18
N PHE A 195 -4.71 8.64 6.95
CA PHE A 195 -3.73 8.21 5.96
C PHE A 195 -3.05 9.42 5.32
N SER A 196 -1.74 9.33 5.14
CA SER A 196 -0.94 10.35 4.49
C SER A 196 -0.73 10.02 3.00
N MET A 197 -0.65 11.05 2.16
CA MET A 197 -0.29 10.90 0.76
C MET A 197 0.97 11.70 0.45
N ASN A 198 2.03 11.01 0.04
CA ASN A 198 3.25 11.59 -0.46
C ASN A 198 3.24 11.58 -2.00
N GLU A 199 2.80 12.66 -2.60
CA GLU A 199 2.76 12.80 -4.07
C GLU A 199 4.10 13.09 -4.73
N LEU A 200 5.15 13.32 -3.92
CA LEU A 200 6.52 13.53 -4.42
C LEU A 200 7.24 12.21 -4.70
N SER A 201 6.72 11.10 -4.19
CA SER A 201 7.26 9.77 -4.41
C SER A 201 6.35 8.95 -5.31
N SER A 202 6.94 8.09 -6.15
CA SER A 202 6.19 7.20 -7.02
C SER A 202 6.84 5.83 -7.17
N VAL A 203 5.99 4.84 -7.42
CA VAL A 203 6.37 3.50 -7.82
C VAL A 203 5.66 3.11 -9.12
N ARG A 204 6.27 2.20 -9.87
CA ARG A 204 5.71 1.65 -11.11
C ARG A 204 5.41 0.17 -10.97
N LEU A 205 4.37 -0.28 -11.64
CA LEU A 205 4.07 -1.70 -11.75
C LEU A 205 4.87 -2.32 -12.89
N LEU A 206 5.58 -3.42 -12.64
CA LEU A 206 6.27 -4.19 -13.68
C LEU A 206 5.32 -5.00 -14.57
N LYS A 207 4.03 -5.07 -14.18
CA LYS A 207 2.95 -5.64 -15.00
C LYS A 207 1.78 -4.66 -15.02
N TYR A 208 1.10 -4.56 -16.15
CA TYR A 208 -0.10 -3.75 -16.25
C TYR A 208 -1.22 -4.31 -15.38
N LYS A 209 -1.83 -3.42 -14.58
CA LYS A 209 -3.04 -3.71 -13.81
C LYS A 209 -4.09 -2.64 -14.14
N PRO A 210 -5.25 -3.03 -14.65
CA PRO A 210 -6.31 -2.07 -14.90
C PRO A 210 -6.74 -1.42 -13.59
N ALA A 211 -6.92 -0.10 -13.61
CA ALA A 211 -7.58 0.59 -12.52
C ALA A 211 -9.03 0.11 -12.46
N VAL A 212 -9.42 -0.47 -11.33
CA VAL A 212 -10.83 -0.83 -11.09
C VAL A 212 -11.63 0.43 -10.76
N PHE A 213 -10.96 1.44 -10.23
CA PHE A 213 -11.54 2.72 -9.82
C PHE A 213 -11.05 3.83 -10.74
N TYR A 214 -11.97 4.65 -11.19
CA TYR A 214 -11.72 5.78 -12.10
C TYR A 214 -11.78 7.09 -11.33
N PRO A 215 -11.20 8.18 -11.88
CA PRO A 215 -11.44 9.50 -11.34
C PRO A 215 -12.93 9.80 -11.25
N PRO A 216 -13.39 10.50 -10.21
CA PRO A 216 -14.79 10.86 -10.07
C PRO A 216 -15.21 11.81 -11.21
N ASP A 217 -16.46 11.70 -11.65
CA ASP A 217 -17.07 12.70 -12.51
C ASP A 217 -17.35 14.02 -11.73
N GLU A 218 -17.77 15.06 -12.45
CA GLU A 218 -18.01 16.38 -11.85
C GLU A 218 -19.05 16.34 -10.72
N ASN A 219 -20.11 15.54 -10.88
CA ASN A 219 -21.17 15.41 -9.88
C ASN A 219 -20.66 14.72 -8.63
N THR A 220 -19.89 13.64 -8.80
CA THR A 220 -19.25 12.92 -7.69
C THR A 220 -18.23 13.82 -6.97
N LEU A 221 -17.44 14.64 -7.71
CA LEU A 221 -16.51 15.60 -7.12
C LEU A 221 -17.22 16.67 -6.28
N GLU A 222 -18.37 17.19 -6.76
CA GLU A 222 -19.18 18.14 -6.00
C GLU A 222 -19.78 17.52 -4.74
N LEU A 223 -20.23 16.26 -4.84
CA LEU A 223 -20.72 15.49 -3.71
C LEU A 223 -19.62 15.30 -2.67
N LEU A 224 -18.42 14.86 -3.08
CA LEU A 224 -17.26 14.67 -2.21
C LEU A 224 -16.80 15.96 -1.53
N LYS A 225 -16.89 17.12 -2.20
CA LYS A 225 -16.62 18.43 -1.61
C LYS A 225 -17.62 18.79 -0.50
N LYS A 226 -18.88 18.43 -0.67
CA LYS A 226 -19.91 18.62 0.37
C LYS A 226 -19.64 17.71 1.57
N PHE A 227 -19.45 16.43 1.36
CA PHE A 227 -19.12 15.46 2.42
C PHE A 227 -17.83 15.80 3.18
N GLY A 228 -16.84 16.37 2.52
CA GLY A 228 -15.60 16.79 3.19
C GLY A 228 -15.78 17.93 4.18
N ASN A 229 -16.89 18.67 4.09
CA ASN A 229 -17.24 19.76 5.01
C ASN A 229 -18.21 19.31 6.12
N ASP A 230 -19.02 18.29 5.88
CA ASP A 230 -20.03 17.77 6.83
C ASP A 230 -19.66 16.34 7.26
N LYS A 231 -18.81 16.25 8.30
CA LYS A 231 -18.31 14.96 8.83
C LYS A 231 -19.44 14.02 9.30
N GLU A 232 -20.60 14.53 9.65
CA GLU A 232 -21.75 13.74 10.13
C GLU A 232 -22.49 12.98 9.01
N GLU A 233 -22.47 13.46 7.76
CA GLU A 233 -23.21 12.81 6.66
C GLU A 233 -22.49 11.59 6.07
N LEU A 234 -21.15 11.50 6.17
CA LEU A 234 -20.39 10.32 5.72
C LEU A 234 -20.52 9.11 6.66
N GLU A 235 -20.89 9.32 7.93
CA GLU A 235 -21.10 8.24 8.89
C GLU A 235 -22.41 7.48 8.67
N VAL A 236 -23.28 7.97 7.79
CA VAL A 236 -24.59 7.38 7.47
C VAL A 236 -24.56 6.54 6.16
N LEU A 237 -23.48 6.59 5.39
CA LEU A 237 -23.29 5.82 4.14
C LEU A 237 -22.55 4.50 4.39
#